data_1022b37eb900fc6bd4ae137415c53140
#
_entry.id   1022b37eb900fc6bd4ae137415c53140
#
_cell.length_a   1.000
_cell.length_b   1.000
_cell.length_c   1.000
_cell.angle_alpha   90.00
_cell.angle_beta   90.00
_cell.angle_gamma   90.00
#
_symmetry.space_group_name_H-M   'P 1'
#
loop_
_entity.id
_entity.type
_entity.pdbx_description
1 polymer ?
#
loop_
_entity_poly.entity_id
_entity_poly.type
_entity_poly.pdbx_seq_one_letter_code
_entity_poly.pdbx_strand_id
1 'polypeptide(L)'
;RSILTSLAFGLMHYANPEIAKFGNVVYVFYIGSGLFAGIMTLMDEGLELALGWHAANNMVAALLVTADWTALQTHSLLKDISNPETMPLGEVLIPVLVFFPAILLIFANKYNWTDWKGKLFGSI
;
A
#
# COMPACT_ATOMS: atom_id res chain seq x y z
N ARG A 1 -17.80 1.83 -2.58
CA ARG A 1 -16.93 2.67 -3.45
C ARG A 1 -15.46 2.37 -3.21
N SER A 2 -14.98 2.36 -1.99
CA SER A 2 -13.55 2.09 -1.67
C SER A 2 -13.05 0.74 -2.19
N ILE A 3 -13.85 -0.31 -2.15
CA ILE A 3 -13.49 -1.63 -2.69
C ILE A 3 -13.26 -1.54 -4.20
N LEU A 4 -14.12 -0.86 -4.93
CA LEU A 4 -13.99 -0.73 -6.39
C LEU A 4 -12.75 0.05 -6.77
N THR A 5 -12.48 1.17 -6.09
CA THR A 5 -11.27 1.97 -6.33
C THR A 5 -10.00 1.22 -5.93
N SER A 6 -10.04 0.41 -4.85
CA SER A 6 -8.90 -0.43 -4.43
C SER A 6 -8.61 -1.56 -5.42
N LEU A 7 -9.67 -2.18 -5.97
CA LEU A 7 -9.51 -3.16 -7.04
C LEU A 7 -8.94 -2.52 -8.31
N ALA A 8 -9.45 -1.34 -8.71
CA ALA A 8 -8.90 -0.59 -9.83
C ALA A 8 -7.43 -0.25 -9.61
N PHE A 9 -7.06 0.23 -8.41
CA PHE A 9 -5.68 0.49 -8.04
C PHE A 9 -4.81 -0.76 -8.15
N GLY A 10 -5.25 -1.90 -7.62
CA GLY A 10 -4.54 -3.17 -7.75
C GLY A 10 -4.37 -3.61 -9.21
N LEU A 11 -5.40 -3.45 -10.04
CA LEU A 11 -5.36 -3.81 -11.45
C LEU A 11 -4.43 -2.90 -12.28
N MET A 12 -4.27 -1.63 -11.92
CA MET A 12 -3.30 -0.74 -12.57
C MET A 12 -1.85 -1.21 -12.43
N HIS A 13 -1.58 -2.08 -11.47
CA HIS A 13 -0.26 -2.67 -11.24
C HIS A 13 -0.06 -4.01 -11.98
N TYR A 14 -1.02 -4.43 -12.83
CA TYR A 14 -0.98 -5.71 -13.55
C TYR A 14 0.31 -5.94 -14.35
N ALA A 15 0.87 -4.89 -14.93
CA ALA A 15 2.07 -4.95 -15.74
C ALA A 15 3.38 -4.82 -14.94
N ASN A 16 3.31 -4.71 -13.61
CA ASN A 16 4.51 -4.57 -12.79
C ASN A 16 5.34 -5.87 -12.78
N PRO A 17 6.67 -5.77 -12.85
CA PRO A 17 7.55 -6.93 -12.91
C PRO A 17 7.46 -7.84 -11.67
N GLU A 18 7.07 -7.30 -10.52
CA GLU A 18 6.88 -8.05 -9.28
C GLU A 18 5.84 -9.17 -9.43
N ILE A 19 4.80 -8.97 -10.25
CA ILE A 19 3.76 -9.99 -10.46
C ILE A 19 4.34 -11.24 -11.11
N ALA A 20 5.25 -11.07 -12.07
CA ALA A 20 5.91 -12.18 -12.72
C ALA A 20 6.82 -12.98 -11.76
N LYS A 21 7.28 -12.35 -10.68
CA LYS A 21 8.21 -12.92 -9.70
C LYS A 21 7.51 -13.54 -8.49
N PHE A 22 6.55 -12.82 -7.89
CA PHE A 22 5.80 -13.28 -6.71
C PHE A 22 4.51 -14.04 -7.05
N GLY A 23 4.06 -13.95 -8.30
CA GLY A 23 2.76 -14.48 -8.70
C GLY A 23 1.60 -13.65 -8.13
N ASN A 24 0.42 -14.27 -8.13
CA ASN A 24 -0.83 -13.58 -7.79
C ASN A 24 -0.92 -13.08 -6.32
N VAL A 25 -0.05 -13.56 -5.43
CA VAL A 25 -0.07 -13.13 -4.02
C VAL A 25 0.23 -11.65 -3.86
N VAL A 26 1.01 -11.06 -4.75
CA VAL A 26 1.33 -9.62 -4.71
C VAL A 26 0.09 -8.73 -4.89
N TYR A 27 -0.98 -9.23 -5.53
CA TYR A 27 -2.24 -8.50 -5.61
C TYR A 27 -2.86 -8.23 -4.24
N VAL A 28 -2.63 -9.10 -3.25
CA VAL A 28 -3.08 -8.85 -1.86
C VAL A 28 -2.44 -7.57 -1.34
N PHE A 29 -1.16 -7.35 -1.63
CA PHE A 29 -0.47 -6.13 -1.24
C PHE A 29 -1.01 -4.90 -1.98
N TYR A 30 -1.19 -4.95 -3.30
CA TYR A 30 -1.69 -3.82 -4.08
C TYR A 30 -3.13 -3.46 -3.74
N ILE A 31 -4.02 -4.46 -3.62
CA ILE A 31 -5.42 -4.23 -3.23
C ILE A 31 -5.48 -3.73 -1.77
N GLY A 32 -4.67 -4.32 -0.89
CA GLY A 32 -4.56 -3.88 0.50
C GLY A 32 -4.06 -2.44 0.63
N SER A 33 -3.08 -2.05 -0.18
CA SER A 33 -2.58 -0.67 -0.24
C SER A 33 -3.64 0.30 -0.74
N GLY A 34 -4.42 -0.10 -1.75
CA GLY A 34 -5.56 0.68 -2.24
C GLY A 34 -6.66 0.84 -1.20
N LEU A 35 -6.98 -0.23 -0.44
CA LEU A 35 -7.92 -0.17 0.68
C LEU A 35 -7.42 0.75 1.80
N PHE A 36 -6.16 0.62 2.16
CA PHE A 36 -5.51 1.46 3.15
C PHE A 36 -5.59 2.95 2.77
N ALA A 37 -5.21 3.30 1.52
CA ALA A 37 -5.33 4.65 1.00
C ALA A 37 -6.78 5.14 0.95
N GLY A 38 -7.72 4.27 0.56
CA GLY A 38 -9.14 4.58 0.52
C GLY A 38 -9.72 4.87 1.91
N ILE A 39 -9.34 4.09 2.93
CA ILE A 39 -9.74 4.35 4.32
C ILE A 39 -9.19 5.69 4.80
N MET A 40 -7.90 5.96 4.55
CA MET A 40 -7.30 7.26 4.90
C MET A 40 -8.09 8.41 4.26
N THR A 41 -8.37 8.33 2.97
CA THR A 41 -9.12 9.35 2.24
C THR A 41 -10.50 9.60 2.82
N LEU A 42 -11.24 8.54 3.15
CA LEU A 42 -12.59 8.67 3.72
C LEU A 42 -12.56 9.20 5.17
N MET A 43 -11.61 8.74 5.97
CA MET A 43 -11.53 9.13 7.37
C MET A 43 -11.00 10.55 7.54
N ASP A 44 -10.07 10.97 6.68
CA ASP A 44 -9.45 12.31 6.69
C ASP A 44 -10.24 13.35 5.88
N GLU A 45 -11.30 12.90 5.17
CA GLU A 45 -12.14 13.73 4.30
C GLU A 45 -11.35 14.45 3.19
N GLY A 46 -10.19 13.88 2.80
CA GLY A 46 -9.29 14.46 1.81
C GLY A 46 -8.29 13.43 1.28
N LEU A 47 -7.62 13.80 0.19
CA LEU A 47 -6.62 12.96 -0.48
C LEU A 47 -5.20 13.19 0.04
N GLU A 48 -4.97 14.26 0.78
CA GLU A 48 -3.65 14.78 1.12
C GLU A 48 -2.83 13.77 1.91
N LEU A 49 -3.44 13.15 2.92
CA LEU A 49 -2.77 12.15 3.76
C LEU A 49 -2.43 10.89 2.95
N ALA A 50 -3.36 10.41 2.14
CA ALA A 50 -3.16 9.23 1.29
C ALA A 50 -2.08 9.48 0.22
N LEU A 51 -2.10 10.63 -0.43
CA LEU A 51 -1.09 11.04 -1.41
C LEU A 51 0.28 11.24 -0.75
N GLY A 52 0.32 11.89 0.42
CA GLY A 52 1.54 12.08 1.19
C GLY A 52 2.18 10.75 1.60
N TRP A 53 1.37 9.81 2.08
CA TRP A 53 1.81 8.44 2.38
C TRP A 53 2.40 7.75 1.15
N HIS A 54 1.67 7.77 0.03
CA HIS A 54 2.11 7.11 -1.21
C HIS A 54 3.40 7.72 -1.75
N ALA A 55 3.49 9.06 -1.77
CA ALA A 55 4.69 9.76 -2.19
C ALA A 55 5.90 9.44 -1.28
N ALA A 56 5.71 9.45 0.04
CA ALA A 56 6.76 9.12 1.00
C ALA A 56 7.25 7.67 0.81
N ASN A 57 6.34 6.72 0.63
CA ASN A 57 6.70 5.32 0.37
C ASN A 57 7.53 5.17 -0.91
N ASN A 58 7.11 5.82 -1.99
CA ASN A 58 7.84 5.79 -3.26
C ASN A 58 9.21 6.48 -3.16
N MET A 59 9.31 7.59 -2.41
CA MET A 59 10.59 8.25 -2.16
C MET A 59 11.55 7.36 -1.36
N VAL A 60 11.06 6.69 -0.32
CA VAL A 60 11.87 5.74 0.46
C VAL A 60 12.36 4.60 -0.45
N ALA A 61 11.48 4.00 -1.23
CA ALA A 61 11.86 2.96 -2.19
C ALA A 61 12.88 3.48 -3.22
N ALA A 62 12.64 4.65 -3.80
CA ALA A 62 13.51 5.20 -4.84
C ALA A 62 14.89 5.65 -4.35
N LEU A 63 14.99 6.15 -3.11
CA LEU A 63 16.23 6.74 -2.59
C LEU A 63 17.02 5.78 -1.69
N LEU A 64 16.34 4.94 -0.93
CA LEU A 64 17.00 4.12 0.09
C LEU A 64 17.22 2.68 -0.35
N VAL A 65 16.23 2.03 -0.97
CA VAL A 65 16.32 0.60 -1.30
C VAL A 65 15.72 0.33 -2.67
N THR A 66 16.53 -0.14 -3.61
CA THR A 66 16.07 -0.64 -4.90
C THR A 66 16.21 -2.15 -5.00
N ALA A 67 15.50 -2.77 -5.93
CA ALA A 67 15.69 -4.16 -6.30
C ALA A 67 15.56 -4.32 -7.82
N ASP A 68 16.25 -5.30 -8.39
CA ASP A 68 16.21 -5.54 -9.84
C ASP A 68 14.87 -6.11 -10.34
N TRP A 69 14.01 -6.51 -9.41
CA TRP A 69 12.72 -7.14 -9.67
C TRP A 69 11.51 -6.24 -9.37
N THR A 70 11.72 -4.98 -8.97
CA THR A 70 10.64 -4.01 -8.70
C THR A 70 10.45 -3.03 -9.85
N ALA A 71 9.27 -2.39 -9.88
CA ALA A 71 8.96 -1.37 -10.88
C ALA A 71 9.83 -0.11 -10.76
N LEU A 72 10.24 0.24 -9.52
CA LEU A 72 11.10 1.41 -9.24
C LEU A 72 12.56 0.96 -9.14
N GLN A 73 13.26 0.97 -10.27
CA GLN A 73 14.69 0.69 -10.33
C GLN A 73 15.48 1.99 -10.40
N THR A 74 16.17 2.32 -9.32
CA THR A 74 16.91 3.58 -9.18
C THR A 74 18.32 3.33 -8.65
N HIS A 75 19.17 4.33 -8.68
CA HIS A 75 20.47 4.34 -8.00
C HIS A 75 20.31 4.71 -6.53
N SER A 76 19.72 3.81 -5.74
CA SER A 76 19.49 4.00 -4.31
C SER A 76 20.73 3.66 -3.47
N LEU A 77 20.67 4.01 -2.18
CA LEU A 77 21.77 3.76 -1.24
C LEU A 77 22.02 2.27 -0.98
N LEU A 78 20.96 1.49 -0.97
CA LEU A 78 20.98 0.04 -0.73
C LEU A 78 20.34 -0.69 -1.89
N LYS A 79 20.81 -1.90 -2.16
CA LYS A 79 20.19 -2.81 -3.13
C LYS A 79 19.74 -4.07 -2.42
N ASP A 80 18.45 -4.36 -2.52
CA ASP A 80 17.91 -5.63 -2.10
C ASP A 80 18.31 -6.71 -3.13
N ILE A 81 19.08 -7.68 -2.66
CA ILE A 81 19.56 -8.82 -3.45
C ILE A 81 18.79 -10.11 -3.16
N SER A 82 17.69 -10.02 -2.41
CA SER A 82 16.85 -11.18 -2.11
C SER A 82 16.24 -11.77 -3.38
N ASN A 83 15.97 -13.07 -3.35
CA ASN A 83 15.27 -13.73 -4.44
C ASN A 83 13.76 -13.72 -4.19
N PRO A 84 12.96 -12.97 -4.97
CA PRO A 84 11.51 -12.87 -4.76
C PRO A 84 10.79 -14.22 -4.88
N GLU A 85 11.34 -15.18 -5.64
CA GLU A 85 10.72 -16.50 -5.82
C GLU A 85 10.80 -17.38 -4.56
N THR A 86 11.70 -17.06 -3.64
CA THR A 86 11.90 -17.78 -2.37
C THR A 86 11.45 -17.00 -1.16
N MET A 87 10.91 -15.79 -1.33
CA MET A 87 10.42 -14.97 -0.23
C MET A 87 9.22 -15.62 0.46
N PRO A 88 9.20 -15.64 1.81
CA PRO A 88 8.05 -16.13 2.55
C PRO A 88 6.81 -15.27 2.30
N LEU A 89 5.64 -15.90 2.25
CA LEU A 89 4.34 -15.19 2.11
C LEU A 89 4.14 -14.08 3.18
N GLY A 90 4.76 -14.25 4.35
CA GLY A 90 4.72 -13.26 5.41
C GLY A 90 5.23 -11.88 4.99
N GLU A 91 6.19 -11.80 4.09
CA GLU A 91 6.72 -10.52 3.61
C GLU A 91 5.70 -9.70 2.81
N VAL A 92 4.74 -10.37 2.18
CA VAL A 92 3.61 -9.72 1.50
C VAL A 92 2.44 -9.49 2.46
N LEU A 93 2.15 -10.44 3.35
CA LEU A 93 0.96 -10.40 4.19
C LEU A 93 1.11 -9.53 5.44
N ILE A 94 2.30 -9.51 6.06
CA ILE A 94 2.54 -8.71 7.27
C ILE A 94 2.31 -7.21 7.05
N PRO A 95 2.80 -6.58 5.97
CA PRO A 95 2.48 -5.19 5.68
C PRO A 95 0.97 -4.91 5.64
N VAL A 96 0.21 -5.76 4.99
CA VAL A 96 -1.24 -5.59 4.79
C VAL A 96 -2.04 -5.87 6.05
N LEU A 97 -1.72 -6.95 6.77
CA LEU A 97 -2.53 -7.42 7.89
C LEU A 97 -2.11 -6.85 9.25
N VAL A 98 -0.88 -6.34 9.34
CA VAL A 98 -0.33 -5.82 10.61
C VAL A 98 0.01 -4.34 10.49
N PHE A 99 0.87 -3.95 9.53
CA PHE A 99 1.37 -2.58 9.49
C PHE A 99 0.31 -1.59 9.03
N PHE A 100 -0.48 -1.87 8.01
CA PHE A 100 -1.53 -0.95 7.56
C PHE A 100 -2.60 -0.72 8.63
N PRO A 101 -3.16 -1.74 9.30
CA PRO A 101 -4.06 -1.52 10.43
C PRO A 101 -3.42 -0.75 11.58
N ALA A 102 -2.18 -1.06 11.94
CA ALA A 102 -1.48 -0.33 13.00
C ALA A 102 -1.29 1.16 12.66
N ILE A 103 -0.91 1.48 11.42
CA ILE A 103 -0.76 2.86 10.97
C ILE A 103 -2.10 3.59 10.94
N LEU A 104 -3.19 2.93 10.50
CA LEU A 104 -4.54 3.51 10.56
C LEU A 104 -4.94 3.86 11.99
N LEU A 105 -4.62 3.02 12.98
CA LEU A 105 -4.88 3.32 14.39
C LEU A 105 -4.05 4.50 14.90
N ILE A 106 -2.79 4.60 14.48
CA ILE A 106 -1.93 5.76 14.81
C ILE A 106 -2.52 7.03 14.21
N PHE A 107 -2.94 7.02 12.95
CA PHE A 107 -3.55 8.17 12.29
C PHE A 107 -4.90 8.51 12.89
N ALA A 108 -5.71 7.51 13.24
CA ALA A 108 -6.99 7.71 13.92
C ALA A 108 -6.83 8.49 15.23
N ASN A 109 -5.83 8.12 16.02
CA ASN A 109 -5.50 8.85 17.25
C ASN A 109 -4.95 10.26 16.98
N LYS A 110 -4.03 10.37 16.02
CA LYS A 110 -3.36 11.65 15.73
C LYS A 110 -4.31 12.68 15.14
N TYR A 111 -5.21 12.26 14.25
CA TYR A 111 -6.15 13.15 13.55
C TYR A 111 -7.56 13.11 14.11
N ASN A 112 -7.78 12.44 15.27
CA ASN A 112 -9.06 12.33 15.95
C ASN A 112 -10.19 11.82 15.03
N TRP A 113 -9.93 10.77 14.26
CA TRP A 113 -10.92 10.20 13.36
C TRP A 113 -12.10 9.61 14.14
N THR A 114 -13.30 10.06 13.79
CA THR A 114 -14.56 9.62 14.40
C THR A 114 -15.53 9.16 13.32
N ASP A 115 -16.66 8.58 13.76
CA ASP A 115 -17.73 8.11 12.86
C ASP A 115 -17.25 7.15 11.76
N TRP A 116 -16.44 6.18 12.12
CA TRP A 116 -15.96 5.15 11.21
C TRP A 116 -17.06 4.48 10.41
N LYS A 117 -18.21 4.15 11.07
CA LYS A 117 -19.31 3.49 10.41
C LYS A 117 -19.98 4.38 9.36
N GLY A 118 -20.23 5.64 9.69
CA GLY A 118 -20.80 6.61 8.77
C GLY A 118 -19.90 6.88 7.58
N LYS A 119 -18.62 7.13 7.82
CA LYS A 119 -17.64 7.45 6.76
C LYS A 119 -17.32 6.26 5.85
N LEU A 120 -17.22 5.04 6.39
CA LEU A 120 -16.87 3.88 5.57
C LEU A 120 -18.07 3.22 4.88
N PHE A 121 -19.25 3.25 5.50
CA PHE A 121 -20.43 2.49 5.04
C PHE A 121 -21.68 3.36 4.84
N GLY A 122 -21.62 4.64 5.19
CA GLY A 122 -22.73 5.57 4.95
C GLY A 122 -23.03 5.76 3.47
N SER A 123 -24.29 5.98 3.13
CA SER A 123 -24.69 6.46 1.81
C SER A 123 -24.36 7.95 1.71
N ILE A 124 -23.61 8.33 0.71
CA ILE A 124 -23.45 9.72 0.30
C ILE A 124 -24.68 10.12 -0.51
#